data_1c44f33029f933ff45b048298b874b20
#
_entry.id   1c44f33029f933ff45b048298b874b20
#
_cell.length_a   1.000
_cell.length_b   1.000
_cell.length_c   1.000
_cell.angle_alpha   90.00
_cell.angle_beta   90.00
_cell.angle_gamma   90.00
#
_symmetry.space_group_name_H-M   'P 1'
#
loop_
_entity.id
_entity.type
_entity.pdbx_description
1 polymer ?
#
loop_
_entity_poly.entity_id
_entity_poly.type
_entity_poly.pdbx_seq_one_letter_code
_entity_poly.pdbx_strand_id
1 'polypeptide(L)'
;MDELFHVSERKSTIGTELRAGLTTFLAMAYIIAVNPAVLSGAGIDAGALACATCLGAGIMTICMGIFANRPLACASGLGINAMIAGIATTMCGGDWHVAMSVIFLEGVVILLLVLCGLREAIMDAIPVVLRHAISVGLGLFIAMIGLCDAGIITAGAGTLVGLGDITSPTFIVGIISIVVTVALASRNVPGSLLIGIIVAVIAGTPLGVTHAPAGLIAPLDFSTFGAPFASTADGNMAIVKVLTDPMLLVVAFSLLMSDFFDTMGTAMAVAKQGEFLTEDGNVEDIRPILVVDSVAAAAGGFMGVSSITTFVESTSGAADGGRTGLTSVTTGVLFILAAFFSPIVTIVSSAATCGALVYVGYLMMSEASEIDWSDVSQGFPAFMIVAGVPFTYSISAGIGLGFIAYVVVALFKGEASKIKPLMWIAALAFLVYFFVA
;
A
#
# COMPACT_ATOMS: atom_id res chain seq x y z
N MET A 1 24.66 -19.97 4.37
CA MET A 1 24.05 -18.63 4.20
C MET A 1 24.73 -17.85 3.10
N ASP A 2 26.05 -17.80 3.05
CA ASP A 2 26.76 -17.10 1.96
C ASP A 2 26.53 -17.75 0.59
N GLU A 3 26.51 -19.07 0.51
CA GLU A 3 26.20 -19.82 -0.72
C GLU A 3 24.76 -19.60 -1.24
N LEU A 4 23.81 -19.28 -0.36
CA LEU A 4 22.40 -19.06 -0.74
C LEU A 4 22.13 -17.61 -1.11
N PHE A 5 22.72 -16.66 -0.39
CA PHE A 5 22.41 -15.23 -0.55
C PHE A 5 23.52 -14.45 -1.25
N HIS A 6 24.68 -15.06 -1.53
CA HIS A 6 25.84 -14.41 -2.18
C HIS A 6 26.29 -13.13 -1.46
N VAL A 7 26.28 -13.17 -0.11
CA VAL A 7 26.53 -11.99 0.75
C VAL A 7 27.90 -11.39 0.47
N SER A 8 28.94 -12.23 0.39
CA SER A 8 30.32 -11.81 0.13
C SER A 8 30.49 -11.21 -1.27
N GLU A 9 29.83 -11.77 -2.28
CA GLU A 9 29.86 -11.28 -3.66
C GLU A 9 29.27 -9.88 -3.79
N ARG A 10 28.23 -9.59 -2.98
CA ARG A 10 27.58 -8.28 -2.92
C ARG A 10 28.21 -7.31 -1.90
N LYS A 11 29.45 -7.58 -1.51
CA LYS A 11 30.25 -6.72 -0.61
C LYS A 11 29.57 -6.41 0.72
N SER A 12 28.77 -7.34 1.25
CA SER A 12 28.09 -7.22 2.54
C SER A 12 28.64 -8.26 3.54
N THR A 13 28.10 -8.25 4.75
CA THR A 13 28.41 -9.23 5.81
C THR A 13 27.11 -9.70 6.45
N ILE A 14 27.10 -10.93 7.01
CA ILE A 14 25.93 -11.46 7.72
C ILE A 14 25.45 -10.48 8.80
N GLY A 15 26.38 -9.90 9.57
CA GLY A 15 26.03 -8.93 10.61
C GLY A 15 25.37 -7.66 10.07
N THR A 16 25.84 -7.16 8.92
CA THR A 16 25.24 -6.01 8.22
C THR A 16 23.83 -6.36 7.73
N GLU A 17 23.64 -7.52 7.10
CA GLU A 17 22.33 -7.96 6.60
C GLU A 17 21.30 -8.12 7.73
N LEU A 18 21.71 -8.71 8.87
CA LEU A 18 20.83 -8.85 10.04
C LEU A 18 20.44 -7.48 10.63
N ARG A 19 21.39 -6.56 10.74
CA ARG A 19 21.13 -5.18 11.19
C ARG A 19 20.21 -4.45 10.22
N ALA A 20 20.48 -4.52 8.93
CA ALA A 20 19.65 -3.93 7.88
C ALA A 20 18.21 -4.49 7.89
N GLY A 21 18.05 -5.80 8.13
CA GLY A 21 16.74 -6.42 8.29
C GLY A 21 15.97 -5.92 9.52
N LEU A 22 16.65 -5.71 10.63
CA LEU A 22 16.06 -5.09 11.82
C LEU A 22 15.66 -3.63 11.53
N THR A 23 16.50 -2.86 10.83
CA THR A 23 16.19 -1.47 10.44
C THR A 23 14.96 -1.41 9.54
N THR A 24 14.86 -2.28 8.53
CA THR A 24 13.66 -2.40 7.68
C THR A 24 12.43 -2.74 8.51
N PHE A 25 12.52 -3.75 9.39
CA PHE A 25 11.40 -4.12 10.27
C PHE A 25 10.92 -2.93 11.10
N LEU A 26 11.82 -2.22 11.76
CA LEU A 26 11.47 -1.06 12.59
C LEU A 26 10.84 0.08 11.78
N ALA A 27 11.31 0.28 10.53
CA ALA A 27 10.77 1.29 9.65
C ALA A 27 9.32 0.99 9.22
N MET A 28 8.97 -0.29 9.01
CA MET A 28 7.67 -0.69 8.49
C MET A 28 6.75 -1.38 9.52
N ALA A 29 7.20 -1.62 10.76
CA ALA A 29 6.42 -2.30 11.80
C ALA A 29 5.11 -1.57 12.17
N TYR A 30 5.00 -0.29 11.84
CA TYR A 30 3.77 0.48 12.01
C TYR A 30 2.57 -0.14 11.25
N ILE A 31 2.82 -0.91 10.16
CA ILE A 31 1.76 -1.56 9.38
C ILE A 31 0.97 -2.58 10.21
N ILE A 32 1.60 -3.18 11.21
CA ILE A 32 0.95 -4.12 12.13
C ILE A 32 -0.23 -3.47 12.85
N ALA A 33 -0.12 -2.17 13.12
CA ALA A 33 -1.17 -1.38 13.76
C ALA A 33 -2.09 -0.69 12.74
N VAL A 34 -1.52 -0.13 11.68
CA VAL A 34 -2.27 0.66 10.70
C VAL A 34 -3.21 -0.22 9.87
N ASN A 35 -2.79 -1.41 9.44
CA ASN A 35 -3.64 -2.27 8.63
C ASN A 35 -4.92 -2.70 9.35
N PRO A 36 -4.86 -3.21 10.61
CA PRO A 36 -6.07 -3.47 11.38
C PRO A 36 -6.92 -2.22 11.63
N ALA A 37 -6.31 -1.07 11.91
CA ALA A 37 -7.04 0.17 12.15
C ALA A 37 -7.89 0.59 10.93
N VAL A 38 -7.36 0.42 9.72
CA VAL A 38 -8.06 0.77 8.47
C VAL A 38 -9.10 -0.30 8.09
N LEU A 39 -8.72 -1.58 8.08
CA LEU A 39 -9.58 -2.66 7.58
C LEU A 39 -10.65 -3.13 8.57
N SER A 40 -10.50 -2.88 9.88
CA SER A 40 -11.55 -3.22 10.85
C SER A 40 -12.87 -2.51 10.59
N GLY A 41 -12.84 -1.34 9.94
CA GLY A 41 -14.02 -0.64 9.45
C GLY A 41 -14.85 -1.44 8.44
N ALA A 42 -14.28 -2.45 7.80
CA ALA A 42 -14.99 -3.40 6.93
C ALA A 42 -15.66 -4.56 7.67
N GLY A 43 -15.61 -4.59 9.02
CA GLY A 43 -16.22 -5.63 9.84
C GLY A 43 -15.34 -6.83 10.13
N ILE A 44 -14.03 -6.73 9.89
CA ILE A 44 -13.05 -7.79 10.19
C ILE A 44 -12.50 -7.59 11.60
N ASP A 45 -12.30 -8.69 12.35
CA ASP A 45 -11.71 -8.63 13.68
C ASP A 45 -10.28 -8.06 13.65
N ALA A 46 -10.01 -7.04 14.45
CA ALA A 46 -8.73 -6.34 14.47
C ALA A 46 -7.56 -7.22 14.95
N GLY A 47 -7.82 -8.15 15.86
CA GLY A 47 -6.80 -9.08 16.37
C GLY A 47 -6.40 -10.11 15.31
N ALA A 48 -7.40 -10.68 14.63
CA ALA A 48 -7.19 -11.60 13.52
C ALA A 48 -6.45 -10.89 12.36
N LEU A 49 -6.85 -9.66 12.02
CA LEU A 49 -6.16 -8.83 11.03
C LEU A 49 -4.70 -8.57 11.39
N ALA A 50 -4.41 -8.23 12.65
CA ALA A 50 -3.04 -7.98 13.11
C ALA A 50 -2.18 -9.24 12.97
N CYS A 51 -2.72 -10.40 13.38
CA CYS A 51 -2.06 -11.69 13.23
C CYS A 51 -1.80 -12.02 11.76
N ALA A 52 -2.84 -11.95 10.92
CA ALA A 52 -2.75 -12.23 9.49
C ALA A 52 -1.81 -11.25 8.76
N THR A 53 -1.82 -9.95 9.12
CA THR A 53 -0.89 -8.95 8.59
C THR A 53 0.57 -9.33 8.88
N CYS A 54 0.86 -9.72 10.12
CA CYS A 54 2.20 -10.16 10.51
C CYS A 54 2.62 -11.42 9.75
N LEU A 55 1.73 -12.41 9.65
CA LEU A 55 2.02 -13.66 8.94
C LEU A 55 2.21 -13.43 7.44
N GLY A 56 1.31 -12.66 6.82
CA GLY A 56 1.39 -12.32 5.41
C GLY A 56 2.65 -11.56 5.06
N ALA A 57 2.93 -10.48 5.78
CA ALA A 57 4.17 -9.71 5.63
C ALA A 57 5.41 -10.57 5.86
N GLY A 58 5.41 -11.39 6.93
CA GLY A 58 6.53 -12.25 7.27
C GLY A 58 6.82 -13.30 6.21
N ILE A 59 5.82 -14.08 5.82
CA ILE A 59 5.94 -15.16 4.84
C ILE A 59 6.37 -14.59 3.47
N MET A 60 5.69 -13.54 2.99
CA MET A 60 5.98 -13.01 1.66
C MET A 60 7.32 -12.27 1.60
N THR A 61 7.74 -11.61 2.69
CA THR A 61 9.08 -11.02 2.79
C THR A 61 10.17 -12.08 2.80
N ILE A 62 9.96 -13.22 3.47
CA ILE A 62 10.88 -14.36 3.41
C ILE A 62 10.95 -14.93 1.99
N CYS A 63 9.80 -15.09 1.31
CA CYS A 63 9.76 -15.51 -0.09
C CYS A 63 10.53 -14.53 -0.98
N MET A 64 10.37 -13.22 -0.78
CA MET A 64 11.13 -12.20 -1.51
C MET A 64 12.63 -12.37 -1.29
N GLY A 65 13.04 -12.59 -0.04
CA GLY A 65 14.45 -12.84 0.29
C GLY A 65 15.03 -14.10 -0.37
N ILE A 66 14.26 -15.19 -0.41
CA ILE A 66 14.72 -16.48 -0.95
C ILE A 66 14.73 -16.50 -2.47
N PHE A 67 13.63 -16.04 -3.11
CA PHE A 67 13.45 -16.18 -4.56
C PHE A 67 14.03 -15.03 -5.37
N ALA A 68 13.89 -13.78 -4.88
CA ALA A 68 14.46 -12.62 -5.57
C ALA A 68 15.88 -12.26 -5.07
N ASN A 69 16.27 -12.73 -3.90
CA ASN A 69 17.55 -12.43 -3.25
C ASN A 69 17.88 -10.92 -3.23
N ARG A 70 16.89 -10.09 -2.85
CA ARG A 70 16.98 -8.62 -2.77
C ARG A 70 16.54 -8.15 -1.38
N PRO A 71 17.04 -6.99 -0.90
CA PRO A 71 16.66 -6.42 0.41
C PRO A 71 15.31 -5.68 0.30
N LEU A 72 14.28 -6.40 -0.12
CA LEU A 72 12.91 -5.91 -0.29
C LEU A 72 11.98 -6.60 0.69
N ALA A 73 11.24 -5.85 1.46
CA ALA A 73 10.19 -6.36 2.33
C ALA A 73 8.81 -6.11 1.73
N CYS A 74 7.87 -6.98 2.05
CA CYS A 74 6.48 -6.92 1.58
C CYS A 74 5.53 -6.82 2.77
N ALA A 75 4.50 -6.00 2.66
CA ALA A 75 3.39 -5.96 3.60
C ALA A 75 2.13 -5.43 2.92
N SER A 76 1.02 -5.34 3.66
CA SER A 76 -0.25 -4.86 3.15
C SER A 76 -0.18 -3.41 2.69
N GLY A 77 -0.54 -3.13 1.42
CA GLY A 77 -0.42 -1.82 0.78
C GLY A 77 -1.44 -0.81 1.32
N LEU A 78 -0.97 0.28 1.92
CA LEU A 78 -1.81 1.27 2.60
C LEU A 78 -2.87 1.90 1.70
N GLY A 79 -2.51 2.28 0.47
CA GLY A 79 -3.44 2.88 -0.49
C GLY A 79 -4.58 1.93 -0.85
N ILE A 80 -4.25 0.66 -1.06
CA ILE A 80 -5.20 -0.39 -1.40
C ILE A 80 -6.09 -0.72 -0.20
N ASN A 81 -5.56 -0.74 1.02
CA ASN A 81 -6.31 -1.05 2.25
C ASN A 81 -7.50 -0.11 2.44
N ALA A 82 -7.26 1.17 2.28
CA ALA A 82 -8.29 2.18 2.43
C ALA A 82 -9.39 2.05 1.36
N MET A 83 -9.00 1.75 0.13
CA MET A 83 -9.95 1.50 -0.95
C MET A 83 -10.78 0.25 -0.68
N ILE A 84 -10.16 -0.84 -0.24
CA ILE A 84 -10.85 -2.10 0.06
C ILE A 84 -11.83 -1.94 1.21
N ALA A 85 -11.48 -1.20 2.26
CA ALA A 85 -12.41 -0.89 3.34
C ALA A 85 -13.67 -0.14 2.83
N GLY A 86 -13.48 0.81 1.91
CA GLY A 86 -14.57 1.51 1.25
C GLY A 86 -15.41 0.61 0.34
N ILE A 87 -14.77 -0.21 -0.50
CA ILE A 87 -15.44 -1.14 -1.42
C ILE A 87 -16.26 -2.18 -0.64
N ALA A 88 -15.74 -2.72 0.44
CA ALA A 88 -16.44 -3.68 1.28
C ALA A 88 -17.78 -3.13 1.77
N THR A 89 -17.81 -1.87 2.20
CA THR A 89 -19.00 -1.22 2.73
C THR A 89 -19.97 -0.73 1.64
N THR A 90 -19.46 -0.17 0.56
CA THR A 90 -20.30 0.52 -0.45
C THR A 90 -20.74 -0.38 -1.60
N MET A 91 -19.87 -1.28 -2.06
CA MET A 91 -20.10 -2.09 -3.27
C MET A 91 -20.35 -3.58 -2.97
N CYS A 92 -19.78 -4.10 -1.87
CA CYS A 92 -19.93 -5.50 -1.49
C CYS A 92 -21.05 -5.75 -0.47
N GLY A 93 -21.86 -4.74 -0.13
CA GLY A 93 -22.95 -4.90 0.83
C GLY A 93 -22.49 -5.19 2.27
N GLY A 94 -21.29 -4.81 2.63
CA GLY A 94 -20.68 -5.09 3.93
C GLY A 94 -19.95 -6.45 4.02
N ASP A 95 -19.91 -7.22 2.93
CA ASP A 95 -19.21 -8.50 2.89
C ASP A 95 -17.74 -8.32 2.49
N TRP A 96 -16.87 -8.31 3.48
CA TRP A 96 -15.43 -8.15 3.29
C TRP A 96 -14.77 -9.32 2.53
N HIS A 97 -15.36 -10.52 2.54
CA HIS A 97 -14.84 -11.66 1.78
C HIS A 97 -14.91 -11.39 0.27
N VAL A 98 -15.96 -10.71 -0.19
CA VAL A 98 -16.07 -10.29 -1.59
C VAL A 98 -14.98 -9.26 -1.93
N ALA A 99 -14.76 -8.27 -1.07
CA ALA A 99 -13.72 -7.27 -1.27
C ALA A 99 -12.31 -7.90 -1.32
N MET A 100 -12.00 -8.84 -0.42
CA MET A 100 -10.73 -9.59 -0.46
C MET A 100 -10.62 -10.51 -1.69
N SER A 101 -11.74 -10.97 -2.23
CA SER A 101 -11.77 -11.73 -3.49
C SER A 101 -11.38 -10.88 -4.70
N VAL A 102 -11.68 -9.57 -4.67
CA VAL A 102 -11.20 -8.63 -5.71
C VAL A 102 -9.68 -8.57 -5.69
N ILE A 103 -9.06 -8.48 -4.51
CA ILE A 103 -7.60 -8.49 -4.34
C ILE A 103 -6.99 -9.82 -4.81
N PHE A 104 -7.61 -10.94 -4.42
CA PHE A 104 -7.13 -12.25 -4.85
C PHE A 104 -7.13 -12.37 -6.39
N LEU A 105 -8.22 -11.94 -7.04
CA LEU A 105 -8.32 -11.93 -8.50
C LEU A 105 -7.27 -11.03 -9.13
N GLU A 106 -7.10 -9.82 -8.59
CA GLU A 106 -6.07 -8.87 -9.01
C GLU A 106 -4.68 -9.51 -8.99
N GLY A 107 -4.26 -10.08 -7.85
CA GLY A 107 -2.95 -10.71 -7.70
C GLY A 107 -2.75 -11.89 -8.67
N VAL A 108 -3.79 -12.72 -8.89
CA VAL A 108 -3.74 -13.81 -9.87
C VAL A 108 -3.58 -13.26 -11.30
N VAL A 109 -4.30 -12.20 -11.66
CA VAL A 109 -4.19 -11.58 -12.98
C VAL A 109 -2.79 -10.96 -13.17
N ILE A 110 -2.26 -10.23 -12.16
CA ILE A 110 -0.89 -9.69 -12.22
C ILE A 110 0.12 -10.81 -12.42
N LEU A 111 0.00 -11.90 -11.67
CA LEU A 111 0.89 -13.06 -11.80
C LEU A 111 0.88 -13.62 -13.24
N LEU A 112 -0.30 -13.78 -13.83
CA LEU A 112 -0.43 -14.24 -15.21
C LEU A 112 0.24 -13.26 -16.19
N LEU A 113 0.05 -11.94 -16.01
CA LEU A 113 0.68 -10.91 -16.84
C LEU A 113 2.21 -10.93 -16.74
N VAL A 114 2.76 -11.16 -15.53
CA VAL A 114 4.21 -11.30 -15.31
C VAL A 114 4.75 -12.55 -15.99
N LEU A 115 4.07 -13.68 -15.85
CA LEU A 115 4.50 -14.95 -16.47
C LEU A 115 4.47 -14.87 -18.00
N CYS A 116 3.50 -14.16 -18.59
CA CYS A 116 3.39 -13.94 -20.03
C CYS A 116 4.32 -12.83 -20.57
N GLY A 117 5.04 -12.08 -19.71
CA GLY A 117 5.87 -10.94 -20.11
C GLY A 117 5.08 -9.69 -20.54
N LEU A 118 3.76 -9.67 -20.32
CA LEU A 118 2.89 -8.55 -20.69
C LEU A 118 2.97 -7.38 -19.70
N ARG A 119 3.44 -7.61 -18.46
CA ARG A 119 3.56 -6.55 -17.44
C ARG A 119 4.47 -5.42 -17.92
N GLU A 120 5.60 -5.74 -18.54
CA GLU A 120 6.54 -4.76 -19.09
C GLU A 120 5.89 -3.95 -20.22
N ALA A 121 5.13 -4.59 -21.12
CA ALA A 121 4.44 -3.91 -22.21
C ALA A 121 3.35 -2.94 -21.73
N ILE A 122 2.62 -3.29 -20.67
CA ILE A 122 1.61 -2.40 -20.06
C ILE A 122 2.30 -1.20 -19.41
N MET A 123 3.39 -1.43 -18.69
CA MET A 123 4.17 -0.35 -18.10
C MET A 123 4.66 0.66 -19.12
N ASP A 124 5.21 0.15 -20.22
CA ASP A 124 5.68 1.01 -21.29
C ASP A 124 4.54 1.79 -21.97
N ALA A 125 3.31 1.30 -21.91
CA ALA A 125 2.16 1.96 -22.52
C ALA A 125 1.70 3.20 -21.76
N ILE A 126 1.89 3.25 -20.42
CA ILE A 126 1.44 4.37 -19.60
C ILE A 126 2.56 5.40 -19.46
N PRO A 127 2.29 6.67 -19.80
CA PRO A 127 3.25 7.76 -19.69
C PRO A 127 3.84 7.87 -18.28
N VAL A 128 5.14 8.11 -18.19
CA VAL A 128 5.87 8.21 -16.90
C VAL A 128 5.23 9.26 -15.98
N VAL A 129 4.79 10.39 -16.55
CA VAL A 129 4.14 11.46 -15.80
C VAL A 129 2.87 11.00 -15.07
N LEU A 130 2.08 10.10 -15.68
CA LEU A 130 0.87 9.58 -15.03
C LEU A 130 1.23 8.60 -13.88
N ARG A 131 2.35 7.89 -13.99
CA ARG A 131 2.87 7.02 -12.93
C ARG A 131 3.24 7.83 -11.68
N HIS A 132 4.00 8.93 -11.86
CA HIS A 132 4.31 9.86 -10.76
C HIS A 132 3.05 10.48 -10.18
N ALA A 133 2.09 10.88 -11.03
CA ALA A 133 0.82 11.44 -10.58
C ALA A 133 -0.02 10.46 -9.75
N ILE A 134 0.00 9.15 -10.07
CA ILE A 134 -0.66 8.10 -9.30
C ILE A 134 -0.04 8.02 -7.90
N SER A 135 1.29 7.97 -7.80
CA SER A 135 2.01 7.96 -6.52
C SER A 135 1.64 9.18 -5.65
N VAL A 136 1.68 10.38 -6.23
CA VAL A 136 1.32 11.62 -5.53
C VAL A 136 -0.14 11.63 -5.09
N GLY A 137 -1.07 11.21 -5.97
CA GLY A 137 -2.50 11.13 -5.65
C GLY A 137 -2.80 10.15 -4.52
N LEU A 138 -2.15 8.98 -4.54
CA LEU A 138 -2.22 7.99 -3.47
C LEU A 138 -1.67 8.55 -2.15
N GLY A 139 -0.53 9.24 -2.19
CA GLY A 139 0.06 9.86 -1.00
C GLY A 139 -0.87 10.86 -0.34
N LEU A 140 -1.50 11.75 -1.13
CA LEU A 140 -2.51 12.69 -0.63
C LEU A 140 -3.74 11.96 -0.05
N PHE A 141 -4.17 10.89 -0.68
CA PHE A 141 -5.31 10.09 -0.23
C PHE A 141 -5.04 9.41 1.11
N ILE A 142 -3.87 8.78 1.27
CA ILE A 142 -3.45 8.16 2.52
C ILE A 142 -3.38 9.21 3.65
N ALA A 143 -2.78 10.38 3.37
CA ALA A 143 -2.72 11.47 4.34
C ALA A 143 -4.12 11.96 4.74
N MET A 144 -5.04 12.10 3.77
CA MET A 144 -6.43 12.50 4.02
C MET A 144 -7.15 11.50 4.91
N ILE A 145 -6.98 10.19 4.67
CA ILE A 145 -7.58 9.15 5.52
C ILE A 145 -7.08 9.29 6.96
N GLY A 146 -5.76 9.40 7.16
CA GLY A 146 -5.21 9.60 8.51
C GLY A 146 -5.78 10.83 9.21
N LEU A 147 -5.96 11.93 8.50
CA LEU A 147 -6.54 13.16 9.04
C LEU A 147 -8.05 13.00 9.35
N CYS A 148 -8.79 12.26 8.53
CA CYS A 148 -10.21 11.94 8.76
C CYS A 148 -10.36 11.01 9.98
N ASP A 149 -9.55 9.97 10.08
CA ASP A 149 -9.57 8.99 11.18
C ASP A 149 -9.27 9.62 12.55
N ALA A 150 -8.43 10.65 12.57
CA ALA A 150 -8.14 11.43 13.76
C ALA A 150 -9.21 12.50 14.06
N GLY A 151 -10.20 12.67 13.18
CA GLY A 151 -11.20 13.74 13.29
C GLY A 151 -10.63 15.14 13.09
N ILE A 152 -9.47 15.27 12.43
CA ILE A 152 -8.87 16.56 12.07
C ILE A 152 -9.60 17.13 10.85
N ILE A 153 -9.94 16.29 9.88
CA ILE A 153 -10.80 16.61 8.76
C ILE A 153 -12.15 15.92 8.99
N THR A 154 -13.23 16.69 8.91
CA THR A 154 -14.61 16.19 9.06
C THR A 154 -15.51 16.83 8.02
N ALA A 155 -16.76 16.35 7.89
CA ALA A 155 -17.76 17.05 7.12
C ALA A 155 -18.07 18.40 7.78
N GLY A 156 -17.98 19.49 7.02
CA GLY A 156 -18.28 20.83 7.54
C GLY A 156 -19.78 21.16 7.46
N ALA A 157 -20.23 22.11 8.26
CA ALA A 157 -21.60 22.64 8.18
C ALA A 157 -21.79 23.43 6.86
N GLY A 158 -22.29 22.74 5.83
CA GLY A 158 -22.49 23.31 4.49
C GLY A 158 -21.28 23.24 3.55
N THR A 159 -20.22 22.53 3.93
CA THR A 159 -19.07 22.23 3.10
C THR A 159 -18.78 20.73 3.12
N LEU A 160 -18.17 20.20 2.04
CA LEU A 160 -17.81 18.77 1.98
C LEU A 160 -16.74 18.41 3.01
N VAL A 161 -15.83 19.33 3.29
CA VAL A 161 -14.75 19.16 4.25
C VAL A 161 -14.63 20.40 5.14
N GLY A 162 -14.26 20.20 6.40
CA GLY A 162 -14.03 21.24 7.38
C GLY A 162 -13.02 20.78 8.44
N LEU A 163 -12.55 21.70 9.25
CA LEU A 163 -11.75 21.40 10.42
C LEU A 163 -12.66 20.80 11.51
N GLY A 164 -12.22 19.69 12.08
CA GLY A 164 -12.91 19.02 13.17
C GLY A 164 -12.84 19.79 14.51
N ASP A 165 -13.43 19.21 15.53
CA ASP A 165 -13.41 19.78 16.89
C ASP A 165 -12.03 19.64 17.50
N ILE A 166 -11.33 20.77 17.64
CA ILE A 166 -9.97 20.85 18.18
C ILE A 166 -9.87 20.40 19.66
N THR A 167 -10.99 20.34 20.35
CA THR A 167 -11.08 19.91 21.76
C THR A 167 -11.33 18.42 21.89
N SER A 168 -11.63 17.73 20.80
CA SER A 168 -11.91 16.30 20.80
C SER A 168 -10.67 15.50 21.18
N PRO A 169 -10.79 14.46 22.02
CA PRO A 169 -9.68 13.61 22.40
C PRO A 169 -8.97 12.96 21.20
N THR A 170 -9.71 12.53 20.18
CA THR A 170 -9.16 11.92 18.95
C THR A 170 -8.34 12.94 18.14
N PHE A 171 -8.81 14.18 18.01
CA PHE A 171 -8.07 15.27 17.37
C PHE A 171 -6.72 15.50 18.06
N ILE A 172 -6.73 15.61 19.40
CA ILE A 172 -5.51 15.85 20.20
C ILE A 172 -4.52 14.71 20.03
N VAL A 173 -4.98 13.45 20.09
CA VAL A 173 -4.13 12.25 19.87
C VAL A 173 -3.55 12.27 18.46
N GLY A 174 -4.34 12.59 17.43
CA GLY A 174 -3.88 12.70 16.05
C GLY A 174 -2.79 13.76 15.87
N ILE A 175 -2.96 14.94 16.45
CA ILE A 175 -1.93 16.00 16.42
C ILE A 175 -0.65 15.55 17.12
N ILE A 176 -0.75 14.92 18.30
CA ILE A 176 0.43 14.38 18.99
C ILE A 176 1.14 13.35 18.10
N SER A 177 0.39 12.44 17.46
CA SER A 177 0.94 11.44 16.55
C SER A 177 1.72 12.11 15.42
N ILE A 178 1.14 13.10 14.73
CA ILE A 178 1.80 13.84 13.65
C ILE A 178 3.07 14.52 14.12
N VAL A 179 2.97 15.34 15.20
CA VAL A 179 4.09 16.14 15.69
C VAL A 179 5.26 15.26 16.12
N VAL A 180 5.01 14.18 16.86
CA VAL A 180 6.06 13.27 17.31
C VAL A 180 6.69 12.53 16.13
N THR A 181 5.87 11.99 15.23
CA THR A 181 6.36 11.29 14.03
C THR A 181 7.27 12.20 13.20
N VAL A 182 6.83 13.42 12.87
CA VAL A 182 7.60 14.37 12.06
C VAL A 182 8.86 14.84 12.80
N ALA A 183 8.79 15.11 14.10
CA ALA A 183 9.95 15.51 14.89
C ALA A 183 11.03 14.43 14.96
N LEU A 184 10.64 13.16 15.08
CA LEU A 184 11.58 12.03 15.08
C LEU A 184 12.13 11.76 13.66
N ALA A 185 11.28 11.79 12.65
CA ALA A 185 11.67 11.59 11.26
C ALA A 185 12.64 12.69 10.78
N SER A 186 12.42 13.96 11.17
CA SER A 186 13.33 15.06 10.83
C SER A 186 14.74 14.92 11.45
N ARG A 187 14.88 14.07 12.46
CA ARG A 187 16.15 13.70 13.08
C ARG A 187 16.71 12.37 12.59
N ASN A 188 16.09 11.77 11.57
CA ASN A 188 16.43 10.46 11.01
C ASN A 188 16.45 9.35 12.07
N VAL A 189 15.51 9.38 13.04
CA VAL A 189 15.39 8.34 14.06
C VAL A 189 14.76 7.10 13.42
N PRO A 190 15.44 5.94 13.44
CA PRO A 190 14.88 4.69 12.93
C PRO A 190 13.58 4.33 13.66
N GLY A 191 12.56 3.89 12.93
CA GLY A 191 11.26 3.54 13.51
C GLY A 191 10.43 4.73 14.00
N SER A 192 10.70 5.96 13.52
CA SER A 192 9.99 7.18 13.89
C SER A 192 8.47 7.06 13.80
N LEU A 193 7.94 6.34 12.80
CA LEU A 193 6.51 6.11 12.60
C LEU A 193 5.95 5.25 13.74
N LEU A 194 6.61 4.14 14.05
CA LEU A 194 6.21 3.25 15.15
C LEU A 194 6.28 3.96 16.51
N ILE A 195 7.36 4.72 16.77
CA ILE A 195 7.51 5.48 18.01
C ILE A 195 6.42 6.55 18.11
N GLY A 196 6.08 7.22 17.01
CA GLY A 196 4.98 8.18 16.93
C GLY A 196 3.65 7.56 17.33
N ILE A 197 3.35 6.37 16.84
CA ILE A 197 2.14 5.59 17.21
C ILE A 197 2.17 5.24 18.71
N ILE A 198 3.29 4.72 19.22
CA ILE A 198 3.41 4.34 20.64
C ILE A 198 3.19 5.55 21.55
N VAL A 199 3.80 6.70 21.26
CA VAL A 199 3.60 7.93 22.04
C VAL A 199 2.15 8.40 21.99
N ALA A 200 1.50 8.31 20.80
CA ALA A 200 0.09 8.67 20.63
C ALA A 200 -0.84 7.74 21.43
N VAL A 201 -0.55 6.43 21.46
CA VAL A 201 -1.27 5.43 22.28
C VAL A 201 -1.16 5.77 23.77
N ILE A 202 0.07 6.07 24.25
CA ILE A 202 0.31 6.46 25.65
C ILE A 202 -0.45 7.75 25.98
N ALA A 203 -0.40 8.76 25.10
CA ALA A 203 -1.11 10.02 25.29
C ALA A 203 -2.65 9.84 25.21
N GLY A 204 -3.12 8.89 24.42
CA GLY A 204 -4.54 8.56 24.28
C GLY A 204 -5.15 7.87 25.50
N THR A 205 -4.32 7.25 26.35
CA THR A 205 -4.80 6.53 27.56
C THR A 205 -5.53 7.46 28.54
N PRO A 206 -4.96 8.58 29.03
CA PRO A 206 -5.67 9.50 29.92
C PRO A 206 -6.83 10.24 29.23
N LEU A 207 -6.85 10.29 27.90
CA LEU A 207 -7.90 10.93 27.11
C LEU A 207 -9.07 9.97 26.79
N GLY A 208 -9.00 8.70 27.20
CA GLY A 208 -10.04 7.71 26.97
C GLY A 208 -10.14 7.23 25.51
N VAL A 209 -9.14 7.53 24.66
CA VAL A 209 -9.07 7.08 23.26
C VAL A 209 -8.43 5.69 23.15
N THR A 210 -7.51 5.38 24.06
CA THR A 210 -6.79 4.11 24.12
C THR A 210 -7.33 3.24 25.24
N HIS A 211 -7.60 1.97 24.96
CA HIS A 211 -8.11 1.00 25.92
C HIS A 211 -6.99 0.00 26.29
N ALA A 212 -7.08 -0.60 27.48
CA ALA A 212 -6.12 -1.63 27.87
C ALA A 212 -6.24 -2.87 26.98
N PRO A 213 -5.11 -3.55 26.64
CA PRO A 213 -5.16 -4.76 25.84
C PRO A 213 -5.82 -5.91 26.58
N ALA A 214 -6.50 -6.80 25.87
CA ALA A 214 -7.11 -8.01 26.43
C ALA A 214 -6.05 -9.03 26.92
N GLY A 215 -4.81 -8.91 26.43
CA GLY A 215 -3.68 -9.77 26.78
C GLY A 215 -2.39 -9.30 26.12
N LEU A 216 -1.26 -9.93 26.45
CA LEU A 216 0.03 -9.62 25.82
C LEU A 216 0.35 -10.56 24.66
N ILE A 217 -0.07 -11.81 24.76
CA ILE A 217 0.22 -12.87 23.79
C ILE A 217 -1.08 -13.60 23.48
N ALA A 218 -1.30 -13.91 22.21
CA ALA A 218 -2.38 -14.77 21.73
C ALA A 218 -1.84 -15.88 20.82
N PRO A 219 -2.56 -16.99 20.70
CA PRO A 219 -2.30 -17.97 19.65
C PRO A 219 -2.51 -17.33 18.27
N LEU A 220 -1.90 -17.92 17.26
CA LEU A 220 -2.09 -17.45 15.88
C LEU A 220 -3.56 -17.63 15.47
N ASP A 221 -4.14 -16.61 14.88
CA ASP A 221 -5.51 -16.58 14.39
C ASP A 221 -5.53 -16.62 12.85
N PHE A 222 -6.19 -17.64 12.30
CA PHE A 222 -6.33 -17.86 10.87
C PHE A 222 -7.76 -17.63 10.37
N SER A 223 -8.62 -17.01 11.17
CA SER A 223 -10.05 -16.84 10.86
C SER A 223 -10.30 -15.98 9.63
N THR A 224 -9.37 -15.12 9.23
CA THR A 224 -9.47 -14.30 8.02
C THR A 224 -9.06 -15.05 6.75
N PHE A 225 -8.44 -16.24 6.87
CA PHE A 225 -7.89 -16.98 5.73
C PHE A 225 -9.00 -17.64 4.91
N GLY A 226 -8.78 -17.74 3.60
CA GLY A 226 -9.71 -18.38 2.68
C GLY A 226 -10.85 -17.46 2.23
N ALA A 227 -10.75 -16.15 2.43
CA ALA A 227 -11.77 -15.18 2.07
C ALA A 227 -12.37 -15.37 0.65
N PRO A 228 -11.62 -15.64 -0.43
CA PRO A 228 -12.17 -15.82 -1.77
C PRO A 228 -13.11 -17.04 -1.90
N PHE A 229 -12.95 -18.01 -1.04
CA PHE A 229 -13.72 -19.27 -1.05
C PHE A 229 -14.82 -19.29 0.01
N ALA A 230 -14.97 -18.23 0.78
CA ALA A 230 -16.06 -18.09 1.74
C ALA A 230 -17.42 -18.00 1.02
N SER A 231 -18.45 -18.56 1.66
CA SER A 231 -19.82 -18.47 1.15
C SER A 231 -20.42 -17.11 1.49
N THR A 232 -20.92 -16.40 0.49
CA THR A 232 -21.68 -15.15 0.65
C THR A 232 -23.12 -15.42 1.09
N ALA A 233 -23.85 -14.39 1.46
CA ALA A 233 -25.27 -14.48 1.82
C ALA A 233 -26.15 -15.10 0.70
N ASP A 234 -25.71 -14.96 -0.56
CA ASP A 234 -26.40 -15.51 -1.74
C ASP A 234 -26.11 -17.00 -1.97
N GLY A 235 -25.29 -17.64 -1.11
CA GLY A 235 -24.90 -19.06 -1.20
C GLY A 235 -23.79 -19.36 -2.23
N ASN A 236 -23.29 -18.36 -2.94
CA ASN A 236 -22.16 -18.50 -3.87
C ASN A 236 -20.83 -18.26 -3.15
N MET A 237 -19.70 -18.70 -3.74
CA MET A 237 -18.38 -18.29 -3.26
C MET A 237 -18.14 -16.80 -3.56
N ALA A 238 -17.42 -16.11 -2.67
CA ALA A 238 -17.12 -14.69 -2.81
C ALA A 238 -16.40 -14.36 -4.14
N ILE A 239 -15.48 -15.22 -4.58
CA ILE A 239 -14.79 -15.06 -5.87
C ILE A 239 -15.73 -15.15 -7.08
N VAL A 240 -16.77 -15.99 -7.02
CA VAL A 240 -17.76 -16.12 -8.11
C VAL A 240 -18.55 -14.82 -8.26
N LYS A 241 -18.89 -14.17 -7.14
CA LYS A 241 -19.56 -12.85 -7.16
C LYS A 241 -18.70 -11.80 -7.86
N VAL A 242 -17.40 -11.78 -7.58
CA VAL A 242 -16.47 -10.86 -8.27
C VAL A 242 -16.40 -11.12 -9.77
N LEU A 243 -16.31 -12.39 -10.17
CA LEU A 243 -16.21 -12.77 -11.60
C LEU A 243 -17.51 -12.50 -12.40
N THR A 244 -18.65 -12.40 -11.73
CA THR A 244 -19.95 -12.16 -12.37
C THR A 244 -20.40 -10.70 -12.32
N ASP A 245 -19.73 -9.85 -11.53
CA ASP A 245 -20.05 -8.42 -11.40
C ASP A 245 -19.06 -7.56 -12.21
N PRO A 246 -19.50 -6.95 -13.33
CA PRO A 246 -18.63 -6.11 -14.16
C PRO A 246 -18.00 -4.93 -13.40
N MET A 247 -18.70 -4.41 -12.38
CA MET A 247 -18.21 -3.30 -11.57
C MET A 247 -17.00 -3.70 -10.73
N LEU A 248 -17.08 -4.87 -10.07
CA LEU A 248 -15.98 -5.40 -9.29
C LEU A 248 -14.78 -5.77 -10.16
N LEU A 249 -15.00 -6.19 -11.43
CA LEU A 249 -13.90 -6.43 -12.38
C LEU A 249 -13.19 -5.13 -12.75
N VAL A 250 -13.89 -4.01 -12.92
CA VAL A 250 -13.26 -2.72 -13.19
C VAL A 250 -12.51 -2.22 -11.96
N VAL A 251 -13.05 -2.45 -10.76
CA VAL A 251 -12.33 -2.17 -9.51
C VAL A 251 -11.05 -3.00 -9.41
N ALA A 252 -11.11 -4.30 -9.71
CA ALA A 252 -9.92 -5.16 -9.75
C ALA A 252 -8.87 -4.64 -10.74
N PHE A 253 -9.28 -4.17 -11.92
CA PHE A 253 -8.38 -3.54 -12.89
C PHE A 253 -7.73 -2.25 -12.35
N SER A 254 -8.48 -1.42 -11.62
CA SER A 254 -7.94 -0.19 -11.04
C SER A 254 -6.93 -0.47 -9.93
N LEU A 255 -7.21 -1.47 -9.10
CA LEU A 255 -6.28 -1.95 -8.06
C LEU A 255 -5.01 -2.51 -8.69
N LEU A 256 -5.16 -3.33 -9.74
CA LEU A 256 -4.06 -3.87 -10.53
C LEU A 256 -3.15 -2.75 -11.05
N MET A 257 -3.71 -1.66 -11.57
CA MET A 257 -2.91 -0.52 -12.03
C MET A 257 -2.18 0.16 -10.85
N SER A 258 -2.86 0.34 -9.72
CA SER A 258 -2.27 0.96 -8.54
C SER A 258 -1.10 0.13 -7.98
N ASP A 259 -1.32 -1.16 -7.74
CA ASP A 259 -0.32 -2.09 -7.20
C ASP A 259 0.90 -2.22 -8.13
N PHE A 260 0.62 -2.25 -9.42
CA PHE A 260 1.61 -2.35 -10.47
C PHE A 260 2.64 -1.20 -10.44
N PHE A 261 2.15 0.05 -10.24
CA PHE A 261 3.03 1.22 -10.20
C PHE A 261 3.71 1.38 -8.85
N ASP A 262 3.03 1.04 -7.77
CA ASP A 262 3.60 1.07 -6.42
C ASP A 262 4.81 0.14 -6.31
N THR A 263 4.66 -1.11 -6.76
CA THR A 263 5.77 -2.08 -6.80
C THR A 263 6.95 -1.58 -7.60
N MET A 264 6.71 -0.98 -8.77
CA MET A 264 7.81 -0.51 -9.62
C MET A 264 8.52 0.69 -9.02
N GLY A 265 7.78 1.64 -8.47
CA GLY A 265 8.35 2.80 -7.75
C GLY A 265 9.21 2.34 -6.58
N THR A 266 8.69 1.43 -5.77
CA THR A 266 9.38 0.86 -4.62
C THR A 266 10.63 0.07 -5.04
N ALA A 267 10.53 -0.83 -6.01
CA ALA A 267 11.65 -1.62 -6.50
C ALA A 267 12.78 -0.73 -7.03
N MET A 268 12.42 0.34 -7.76
CA MET A 268 13.38 1.32 -8.27
C MET A 268 14.08 2.08 -7.14
N ALA A 269 13.32 2.57 -6.15
CA ALA A 269 13.86 3.30 -5.00
C ALA A 269 14.83 2.42 -4.18
N VAL A 270 14.44 1.16 -3.91
CA VAL A 270 15.28 0.22 -3.17
C VAL A 270 16.49 -0.21 -4.00
N ALA A 271 16.34 -0.41 -5.31
CA ALA A 271 17.44 -0.75 -6.21
C ALA A 271 18.50 0.37 -6.28
N LYS A 272 18.06 1.62 -6.32
CA LYS A 272 18.95 2.80 -6.27
C LYS A 272 19.74 2.85 -4.96
N GLN A 273 19.06 2.64 -3.84
CA GLN A 273 19.69 2.67 -2.51
C GLN A 273 20.54 1.42 -2.24
N GLY A 274 20.11 0.27 -2.74
CA GLY A 274 20.77 -1.03 -2.59
C GLY A 274 21.85 -1.30 -3.63
N GLU A 275 22.11 -0.36 -4.54
CA GLU A 275 23.16 -0.44 -5.58
C GLU A 275 22.99 -1.65 -6.51
N PHE A 276 21.74 -1.97 -6.92
CA PHE A 276 21.45 -3.01 -7.90
C PHE A 276 20.64 -2.50 -9.11
N LEU A 277 20.94 -1.26 -9.56
CA LEU A 277 20.52 -0.75 -10.85
C LEU A 277 21.53 -1.17 -11.93
N THR A 278 21.03 -1.48 -13.12
CA THR A 278 21.87 -1.66 -14.33
C THR A 278 22.43 -0.32 -14.80
N GLU A 279 23.40 -0.35 -15.73
CA GLU A 279 23.96 0.87 -16.35
C GLU A 279 22.91 1.71 -17.06
N ASP A 280 21.83 1.08 -17.57
CA ASP A 280 20.70 1.75 -18.23
C ASP A 280 19.67 2.30 -17.23
N GLY A 281 19.91 2.19 -15.91
CA GLY A 281 19.03 2.68 -14.86
C GLY A 281 17.82 1.79 -14.56
N ASN A 282 17.80 0.55 -15.06
CA ASN A 282 16.75 -0.41 -14.75
C ASN A 282 17.10 -1.26 -13.51
N VAL A 283 16.11 -1.86 -12.87
CA VAL A 283 16.31 -2.78 -11.75
C VAL A 283 16.88 -4.10 -12.29
N GLU A 284 18.05 -4.51 -11.75
CA GLU A 284 18.67 -5.78 -12.10
C GLU A 284 17.80 -6.95 -11.65
N ASP A 285 17.59 -7.93 -12.55
CA ASP A 285 16.77 -9.12 -12.29
C ASP A 285 15.39 -8.81 -11.68
N ILE A 286 14.66 -7.85 -12.25
CA ILE A 286 13.37 -7.42 -11.72
C ILE A 286 12.31 -8.53 -11.74
N ARG A 287 12.39 -9.50 -12.66
CA ARG A 287 11.35 -10.51 -12.86
C ARG A 287 11.03 -11.36 -11.61
N PRO A 288 12.02 -11.91 -10.86
CA PRO A 288 11.74 -12.60 -9.59
C PRO A 288 11.02 -11.71 -8.57
N ILE A 289 11.39 -10.42 -8.49
CA ILE A 289 10.71 -9.45 -7.60
C ILE A 289 9.24 -9.36 -7.98
N LEU A 290 8.93 -9.18 -9.27
CA LEU A 290 7.58 -9.05 -9.78
C LEU A 290 6.74 -10.32 -9.59
N VAL A 291 7.34 -11.50 -9.73
CA VAL A 291 6.66 -12.78 -9.49
C VAL A 291 6.27 -12.92 -8.02
N VAL A 292 7.22 -12.68 -7.11
CA VAL A 292 6.95 -12.79 -5.67
C VAL A 292 5.93 -11.75 -5.23
N ASP A 293 6.01 -10.52 -5.71
CA ASP A 293 5.06 -9.45 -5.44
C ASP A 293 3.63 -9.81 -5.89
N SER A 294 3.49 -10.36 -7.10
CA SER A 294 2.19 -10.82 -7.62
C SER A 294 1.59 -11.97 -6.80
N VAL A 295 2.44 -12.92 -6.39
CA VAL A 295 2.01 -14.00 -5.47
C VAL A 295 1.64 -13.42 -4.11
N ALA A 296 2.36 -12.39 -3.65
CA ALA A 296 2.09 -11.72 -2.38
C ALA A 296 0.73 -11.00 -2.41
N ALA A 297 0.39 -10.32 -3.51
CA ALA A 297 -0.91 -9.70 -3.69
C ALA A 297 -2.04 -10.73 -3.59
N ALA A 298 -1.95 -11.84 -4.34
CA ALA A 298 -2.92 -12.93 -4.26
C ALA A 298 -2.99 -13.55 -2.86
N ALA A 299 -1.83 -13.78 -2.22
CA ALA A 299 -1.78 -14.29 -0.85
C ALA A 299 -2.45 -13.35 0.15
N GLY A 300 -2.28 -12.04 -0.02
CA GLY A 300 -2.93 -11.02 0.81
C GLY A 300 -4.45 -11.08 0.73
N GLY A 301 -5.01 -11.19 -0.48
CA GLY A 301 -6.44 -11.42 -0.68
C GLY A 301 -6.93 -12.72 -0.07
N PHE A 302 -6.15 -13.82 -0.20
CA PHE A 302 -6.46 -15.11 0.42
C PHE A 302 -6.42 -15.05 1.95
N MET A 303 -5.45 -14.34 2.53
CA MET A 303 -5.28 -14.20 3.97
C MET A 303 -6.23 -13.16 4.59
N GLY A 304 -6.96 -12.39 3.76
CA GLY A 304 -7.90 -11.37 4.22
C GLY A 304 -7.23 -10.09 4.75
N VAL A 305 -6.03 -9.76 4.27
CA VAL A 305 -5.24 -8.60 4.72
C VAL A 305 -5.04 -7.53 3.67
N SER A 306 -5.81 -7.59 2.57
CA SER A 306 -5.64 -6.75 1.37
C SER A 306 -4.40 -7.13 0.56
N SER A 307 -4.06 -6.39 -0.51
CA SER A 307 -2.90 -6.69 -1.34
C SER A 307 -1.60 -6.55 -0.54
N ILE A 308 -0.76 -7.58 -0.55
CA ILE A 308 0.59 -7.52 -0.01
C ILE A 308 1.51 -7.13 -1.15
N THR A 309 2.19 -6.01 -1.02
CA THR A 309 3.09 -5.45 -2.03
C THR A 309 4.43 -5.06 -1.42
N THR A 310 5.41 -4.71 -2.25
CA THR A 310 6.73 -4.26 -1.78
C THR A 310 6.63 -2.90 -1.07
N PHE A 311 7.44 -2.72 -0.03
CA PHE A 311 7.43 -1.52 0.82
C PHE A 311 8.66 -0.64 0.60
N VAL A 312 8.43 0.65 0.36
CA VAL A 312 9.49 1.65 0.14
C VAL A 312 10.39 1.84 1.36
N GLU A 313 9.91 1.56 2.55
CA GLU A 313 10.68 1.55 3.80
C GLU A 313 11.85 0.57 3.78
N SER A 314 11.86 -0.39 2.85
CA SER A 314 13.01 -1.25 2.57
C SER A 314 14.27 -0.46 2.19
N THR A 315 14.11 0.76 1.69
CA THR A 315 15.21 1.70 1.44
C THR A 315 16.01 1.99 2.70
N SER A 316 15.38 1.95 3.88
CA SER A 316 16.07 2.17 5.18
C SER A 316 17.10 1.08 5.46
N GLY A 317 16.73 -0.20 5.26
CA GLY A 317 17.65 -1.32 5.41
C GLY A 317 18.72 -1.34 4.32
N ALA A 318 18.35 -1.01 3.08
CA ALA A 318 19.30 -0.88 1.97
C ALA A 318 20.33 0.23 2.25
N ALA A 319 19.91 1.38 2.82
CA ALA A 319 20.79 2.46 3.26
C ALA A 319 21.72 2.03 4.42
N ASP A 320 21.25 1.14 5.30
CA ASP A 320 22.04 0.58 6.41
C ASP A 320 23.00 -0.54 5.97
N GLY A 321 23.07 -0.79 4.66
CA GLY A 321 24.02 -1.72 4.02
C GLY A 321 23.45 -3.08 3.63
N GLY A 322 22.12 -3.27 3.70
CA GLY A 322 21.45 -4.46 3.17
C GLY A 322 21.59 -4.54 1.66
N ARG A 323 22.02 -5.70 1.16
CA ARG A 323 22.27 -5.95 -0.26
C ARG A 323 21.65 -7.23 -0.78
N THR A 324 21.22 -8.10 0.11
CA THR A 324 20.82 -9.46 -0.22
C THR A 324 19.46 -9.82 0.37
N GLY A 325 18.93 -10.96 -0.04
CA GLY A 325 17.69 -11.51 0.53
C GLY A 325 17.79 -11.88 2.01
N LEU A 326 18.98 -11.95 2.60
CA LEU A 326 19.13 -12.21 4.03
C LEU A 326 18.55 -11.06 4.87
N THR A 327 18.65 -9.82 4.40
CA THR A 327 17.95 -8.65 4.97
C THR A 327 16.44 -8.90 5.03
N SER A 328 15.84 -9.33 3.91
CA SER A 328 14.40 -9.61 3.82
C SER A 328 14.00 -10.81 4.70
N VAL A 329 14.77 -11.90 4.70
CA VAL A 329 14.51 -13.05 5.57
C VAL A 329 14.50 -12.62 7.04
N THR A 330 15.45 -11.78 7.45
CA THR A 330 15.51 -11.25 8.82
C THR A 330 14.28 -10.44 9.16
N THR A 331 13.87 -9.52 8.28
CA THR A 331 12.66 -8.72 8.43
C THR A 331 11.42 -9.61 8.55
N GLY A 332 11.29 -10.60 7.66
CA GLY A 332 10.14 -11.51 7.65
C GLY A 332 10.03 -12.37 8.90
N VAL A 333 11.14 -12.87 9.44
CA VAL A 333 11.16 -13.59 10.72
C VAL A 333 10.69 -12.71 11.87
N LEU A 334 11.11 -11.45 11.91
CA LEU A 334 10.66 -10.49 12.92
C LEU A 334 9.15 -10.24 12.84
N PHE A 335 8.58 -10.15 11.62
CA PHE A 335 7.13 -10.05 11.45
C PHE A 335 6.39 -11.30 11.94
N ILE A 336 6.88 -12.51 11.64
CA ILE A 336 6.26 -13.75 12.15
C ILE A 336 6.30 -13.78 13.68
N LEU A 337 7.41 -13.37 14.28
CA LEU A 337 7.49 -13.28 15.75
C LEU A 337 6.51 -12.24 16.30
N ALA A 338 6.29 -11.12 15.61
CA ALA A 338 5.34 -10.09 16.01
C ALA A 338 3.88 -10.58 16.00
N ALA A 339 3.54 -11.61 15.20
CA ALA A 339 2.19 -12.17 15.15
C ALA A 339 1.68 -12.68 16.51
N PHE A 340 2.56 -13.18 17.35
CA PHE A 340 2.19 -13.64 18.70
C PHE A 340 1.78 -12.49 19.65
N PHE A 341 2.15 -11.25 19.33
CA PHE A 341 1.83 -10.05 20.10
C PHE A 341 0.63 -9.29 19.53
N SER A 342 -0.19 -9.93 18.69
CA SER A 342 -1.37 -9.31 18.06
C SER A 342 -2.33 -8.63 19.05
N PRO A 343 -2.57 -9.10 20.31
CA PRO A 343 -3.45 -8.39 21.24
C PRO A 343 -2.95 -7.01 21.66
N ILE A 344 -1.63 -6.78 21.61
CA ILE A 344 -1.07 -5.45 21.90
C ILE A 344 -1.46 -4.45 20.81
N VAL A 345 -1.62 -4.92 19.58
CA VAL A 345 -1.94 -4.07 18.44
C VAL A 345 -3.36 -3.50 18.53
N THR A 346 -4.29 -4.23 19.14
CA THR A 346 -5.68 -3.79 19.29
C THR A 346 -5.87 -2.56 20.18
N ILE A 347 -4.84 -2.15 20.94
CA ILE A 347 -4.87 -0.90 21.71
C ILE A 347 -4.68 0.34 20.84
N VAL A 348 -4.17 0.16 19.62
CA VAL A 348 -3.85 1.27 18.72
C VAL A 348 -5.14 1.77 18.07
N SER A 349 -5.53 3.00 18.41
CA SER A 349 -6.66 3.67 17.77
C SER A 349 -6.28 4.22 16.40
N SER A 350 -7.25 4.39 15.50
CA SER A 350 -7.03 5.02 14.19
C SER A 350 -6.46 6.44 14.32
N ALA A 351 -6.82 7.17 15.37
CA ALA A 351 -6.23 8.48 15.67
C ALA A 351 -4.72 8.40 15.97
N ALA A 352 -4.26 7.32 16.62
CA ALA A 352 -2.84 7.15 16.94
C ALA A 352 -2.00 6.84 15.67
N THR A 353 -2.59 6.25 14.64
CA THR A 353 -1.91 5.95 13.36
C THR A 353 -1.83 7.16 12.41
N CYS A 354 -2.54 8.24 12.69
CA CYS A 354 -2.64 9.44 11.85
C CYS A 354 -1.26 9.98 11.45
N GLY A 355 -0.31 10.10 12.39
CA GLY A 355 1.04 10.60 12.11
C GLY A 355 1.81 9.76 11.09
N ALA A 356 1.67 8.43 11.16
CA ALA A 356 2.30 7.53 10.20
C ALA A 356 1.68 7.70 8.80
N LEU A 357 0.34 7.72 8.68
CA LEU A 357 -0.36 7.89 7.41
C LEU A 357 -0.04 9.23 6.75
N VAL A 358 -0.05 10.33 7.51
CA VAL A 358 0.29 11.66 7.01
C VAL A 358 1.74 11.73 6.56
N TYR A 359 2.67 11.13 7.30
CA TYR A 359 4.07 11.16 6.95
C TYR A 359 4.38 10.31 5.71
N VAL A 360 3.79 9.12 5.59
CA VAL A 360 3.91 8.29 4.36
C VAL A 360 3.35 9.05 3.15
N GLY A 361 2.18 9.68 3.30
CA GLY A 361 1.61 10.53 2.25
C GLY A 361 2.55 11.66 1.84
N TYR A 362 3.22 12.30 2.81
CA TYR A 362 4.25 13.32 2.55
C TYR A 362 5.44 12.77 1.76
N LEU A 363 5.94 11.58 2.09
CA LEU A 363 7.05 10.97 1.37
C LEU A 363 6.72 10.73 -0.11
N MET A 364 5.49 10.28 -0.40
CA MET A 364 5.01 10.05 -1.77
C MET A 364 4.86 11.36 -2.57
N MET A 365 4.69 12.50 -1.91
CA MET A 365 4.65 13.81 -2.56
C MET A 365 5.96 14.22 -3.26
N SER A 366 7.09 13.59 -2.93
CA SER A 366 8.37 13.87 -3.59
C SER A 366 8.33 13.61 -5.10
N GLU A 367 7.51 12.66 -5.55
CA GLU A 367 7.30 12.34 -6.97
C GLU A 367 6.68 13.50 -7.77
N ALA A 368 6.08 14.48 -7.11
CA ALA A 368 5.51 15.66 -7.76
C ALA A 368 6.58 16.52 -8.47
N SER A 369 7.84 16.44 -8.05
CA SER A 369 8.96 17.15 -8.68
C SER A 369 9.33 16.59 -10.06
N GLU A 370 8.95 15.35 -10.35
CA GLU A 370 9.19 14.68 -11.63
C GLU A 370 8.12 15.00 -12.69
N ILE A 371 7.10 15.80 -12.32
CA ILE A 371 6.01 16.21 -13.20
C ILE A 371 6.28 17.60 -13.75
N ASP A 372 6.30 17.75 -15.07
CA ASP A 372 6.35 19.08 -15.70
C ASP A 372 4.96 19.74 -15.68
N TRP A 373 4.73 20.55 -14.65
CA TRP A 373 3.48 21.28 -14.46
C TRP A 373 3.29 22.44 -15.45
N SER A 374 4.34 22.87 -16.16
CA SER A 374 4.29 23.95 -17.15
C SER A 374 3.73 23.48 -18.51
N ASP A 375 3.90 22.19 -18.84
CA ASP A 375 3.31 21.59 -20.04
C ASP A 375 1.91 21.06 -19.74
N VAL A 376 0.88 21.67 -20.30
CA VAL A 376 -0.53 21.27 -20.16
C VAL A 376 -0.77 19.82 -20.55
N SER A 377 0.02 19.26 -21.49
CA SER A 377 -0.16 17.86 -21.91
C SER A 377 0.30 16.84 -20.85
N GLN A 378 1.14 17.24 -19.93
CA GLN A 378 1.60 16.43 -18.81
C GLN A 378 0.94 16.88 -17.51
N GLY A 379 1.00 18.16 -17.20
CA GLY A 379 0.54 18.72 -15.94
C GLY A 379 -0.97 18.58 -15.73
N PHE A 380 -1.81 18.79 -16.77
CA PHE A 380 -3.26 18.72 -16.59
C PHE A 380 -3.76 17.28 -16.32
N PRO A 381 -3.37 16.24 -17.09
CA PRO A 381 -3.72 14.86 -16.75
C PRO A 381 -3.18 14.42 -15.37
N ALA A 382 -1.96 14.82 -15.03
CA ALA A 382 -1.38 14.58 -13.72
C ALA A 382 -2.20 15.24 -12.60
N PHE A 383 -2.59 16.50 -12.77
CA PHE A 383 -3.46 17.22 -11.84
C PHE A 383 -4.80 16.49 -11.64
N MET A 384 -5.40 15.97 -12.72
CA MET A 384 -6.66 15.22 -12.63
C MET A 384 -6.54 13.95 -11.79
N ILE A 385 -5.38 13.29 -11.78
CA ILE A 385 -5.12 12.15 -10.88
C ILE A 385 -4.90 12.67 -9.45
N VAL A 386 -3.95 13.59 -9.28
CA VAL A 386 -3.52 14.09 -7.96
C VAL A 386 -4.67 14.69 -7.15
N ALA A 387 -5.54 15.46 -7.80
CA ALA A 387 -6.73 16.03 -7.19
C ALA A 387 -7.91 15.03 -7.18
N GLY A 388 -8.06 14.28 -8.26
CA GLY A 388 -9.19 13.36 -8.44
C GLY A 388 -9.22 12.28 -7.36
N VAL A 389 -8.10 11.65 -7.04
CA VAL A 389 -8.03 10.56 -6.05
C VAL A 389 -8.56 11.00 -4.67
N PRO A 390 -8.02 12.02 -4.00
CA PRO A 390 -8.52 12.44 -2.70
C PRO A 390 -9.92 13.08 -2.76
N PHE A 391 -10.23 13.88 -3.78
CA PHE A 391 -11.50 14.62 -3.83
C PHE A 391 -12.69 13.73 -4.16
N THR A 392 -12.50 12.65 -4.90
CA THR A 392 -13.57 11.67 -5.15
C THR A 392 -13.62 10.58 -4.09
N TYR A 393 -12.65 10.56 -3.16
CA TYR A 393 -12.43 9.46 -2.21
C TYR A 393 -12.29 8.09 -2.91
N SER A 394 -11.74 8.10 -4.15
CA SER A 394 -11.65 6.93 -5.01
C SER A 394 -10.38 6.95 -5.87
N ILE A 395 -9.53 5.95 -5.68
CA ILE A 395 -8.32 5.75 -6.48
C ILE A 395 -8.70 5.51 -7.94
N SER A 396 -9.69 4.65 -8.18
CA SER A 396 -10.17 4.31 -9.52
C SER A 396 -10.68 5.53 -10.27
N ALA A 397 -11.51 6.36 -9.60
CA ALA A 397 -12.06 7.57 -10.21
C ALA A 397 -10.93 8.56 -10.56
N GLY A 398 -9.97 8.79 -9.64
CA GLY A 398 -8.86 9.69 -9.88
C GLY A 398 -7.96 9.25 -11.04
N ILE A 399 -7.56 7.97 -11.06
CA ILE A 399 -6.75 7.41 -12.16
C ILE A 399 -7.52 7.50 -13.48
N GLY A 400 -8.80 7.13 -13.48
CA GLY A 400 -9.65 7.19 -14.68
C GLY A 400 -9.77 8.59 -15.25
N LEU A 401 -9.99 9.60 -14.39
CA LEU A 401 -10.04 11.02 -14.80
C LEU A 401 -8.72 11.44 -15.48
N GLY A 402 -7.57 11.06 -14.92
CA GLY A 402 -6.29 11.40 -15.51
C GLY A 402 -6.00 10.71 -16.83
N PHE A 403 -6.34 9.42 -16.95
CA PHE A 403 -6.15 8.66 -18.20
C PHE A 403 -7.03 9.22 -19.32
N ILE A 404 -8.28 9.52 -19.04
CA ILE A 404 -9.19 10.17 -20.00
C ILE A 404 -8.67 11.56 -20.36
N ALA A 405 -8.25 12.36 -19.37
CA ALA A 405 -7.70 13.69 -19.61
C ALA A 405 -6.46 13.64 -20.50
N TYR A 406 -5.55 12.66 -20.29
CA TYR A 406 -4.37 12.49 -21.13
C TYR A 406 -4.74 12.23 -22.59
N VAL A 407 -5.66 11.30 -22.84
CA VAL A 407 -6.14 10.99 -24.20
C VAL A 407 -6.80 12.19 -24.84
N VAL A 408 -7.67 12.90 -24.09
CA VAL A 408 -8.39 14.09 -24.59
C VAL A 408 -7.41 15.21 -24.96
N VAL A 409 -6.44 15.52 -24.09
CA VAL A 409 -5.44 16.58 -24.37
C VAL A 409 -4.58 16.21 -25.59
N ALA A 410 -4.15 14.95 -25.70
CA ALA A 410 -3.37 14.50 -26.84
C ALA A 410 -4.17 14.55 -28.16
N LEU A 411 -5.47 14.26 -28.14
CA LEU A 411 -6.37 14.43 -29.29
C LEU A 411 -6.43 15.88 -29.76
N PHE A 412 -6.66 16.83 -28.82
CA PHE A 412 -6.72 18.25 -29.16
C PHE A 412 -5.40 18.83 -29.65
N LYS A 413 -4.27 18.28 -29.20
CA LYS A 413 -2.93 18.63 -29.72
C LYS A 413 -2.61 17.99 -31.08
N GLY A 414 -3.45 17.09 -31.60
CA GLY A 414 -3.17 16.33 -32.83
C GLY A 414 -2.11 15.24 -32.66
N GLU A 415 -1.87 14.82 -31.43
CA GLU A 415 -0.83 13.85 -31.05
C GLU A 415 -1.38 12.44 -30.80
N ALA A 416 -2.58 12.13 -31.32
CA ALA A 416 -3.23 10.82 -31.15
C ALA A 416 -2.34 9.63 -31.57
N SER A 417 -1.48 9.82 -32.56
CA SER A 417 -0.55 8.79 -33.03
C SER A 417 0.58 8.44 -32.05
N LYS A 418 0.82 9.31 -31.06
CA LYS A 418 1.82 9.07 -30.00
C LYS A 418 1.27 8.21 -28.85
N ILE A 419 -0.06 8.08 -28.77
CA ILE A 419 -0.71 7.30 -27.72
C ILE A 419 -0.59 5.82 -28.05
N LYS A 420 -0.02 5.04 -27.15
CA LYS A 420 0.10 3.59 -27.32
C LYS A 420 -1.28 2.91 -27.24
N PRO A 421 -1.51 1.81 -27.99
CA PRO A 421 -2.84 1.16 -28.05
C PRO A 421 -3.41 0.75 -26.68
N LEU A 422 -2.57 0.25 -25.79
CA LEU A 422 -2.99 -0.15 -24.45
C LEU A 422 -3.48 1.04 -23.61
N MET A 423 -2.97 2.26 -23.82
CA MET A 423 -3.45 3.47 -23.14
C MET A 423 -4.87 3.85 -23.61
N TRP A 424 -5.18 3.63 -24.89
CA TRP A 424 -6.54 3.80 -25.41
C TRP A 424 -7.52 2.83 -24.77
N ILE A 425 -7.12 1.56 -24.63
CA ILE A 425 -7.93 0.51 -23.98
C ILE A 425 -8.17 0.88 -22.52
N ALA A 426 -7.14 1.32 -21.79
CA ALA A 426 -7.27 1.73 -20.41
C ALA A 426 -8.21 2.95 -20.23
N ALA A 427 -8.05 3.98 -21.07
CA ALA A 427 -8.92 5.16 -21.02
C ALA A 427 -10.39 4.81 -21.34
N LEU A 428 -10.60 3.91 -22.31
CA LEU A 428 -11.95 3.44 -22.67
C LEU A 428 -12.56 2.61 -21.54
N ALA A 429 -11.78 1.74 -20.89
CA ALA A 429 -12.25 0.96 -19.75
C ALA A 429 -12.71 1.87 -18.59
N PHE A 430 -11.95 2.93 -18.28
CA PHE A 430 -12.36 3.92 -17.28
C PHE A 430 -13.57 4.76 -17.73
N LEU A 431 -13.68 5.07 -19.02
CA LEU A 431 -14.87 5.74 -19.53
C LEU A 431 -16.12 4.87 -19.30
N VAL A 432 -16.05 3.58 -19.65
CA VAL A 432 -17.13 2.62 -19.38
C VAL A 432 -17.44 2.55 -17.88
N TYR A 433 -16.39 2.50 -17.04
CA TYR A 433 -16.55 2.55 -15.58
C TYR A 433 -17.42 3.73 -15.12
N PHE A 434 -17.16 4.95 -15.60
CA PHE A 434 -17.95 6.14 -15.22
C PHE A 434 -19.40 6.14 -15.72
N PHE A 435 -19.72 5.36 -16.76
CA PHE A 435 -21.10 5.22 -17.22
C PHE A 435 -21.88 4.10 -16.51
N VAL A 436 -21.17 3.14 -15.91
CA VAL A 436 -21.77 1.98 -15.23
C VAL A 436 -21.79 2.17 -13.71
N ALA A 437 -20.83 2.94 -13.14
CA ALA A 437 -20.78 3.32 -11.74
C ALA A 437 -21.81 4.38 -11.41
#